data_f268df130c06d10bd749415c3d7c2830
#
_entry.id   f268df130c06d10bd749415c3d7c2830
#
_cell.length_a   1.000
_cell.length_b   1.000
_cell.length_c   1.000
_cell.angle_alpha   90.00
_cell.angle_beta   90.00
_cell.angle_gamma   90.00
#
_symmetry.space_group_name_H-M   'P 1'
#
loop_
_entity.id
_entity.type
_entity.pdbx_description
1 polymer ?
#
loop_
_entity_poly.entity_id
_entity_poly.type
_entity_poly.pdbx_seq_one_letter_code
_entity_poly.pdbx_strand_id
1 'polypeptide(L)'
;MESMHLRNELQERQKYLANLISEKKLALKGAPDGVLKIIKHNKQWQYYCRGIEQGEGKKRTEREEGKKRTEREEVKKQEEKERTNEFQYIHKDNLKLAEQLAQKRYDEKILQMAIKEKSMIDTLQKFYQNNSINSIFTKLAKSRQQLIIPIEQPIDEYLQEWLNASFPENGFREEMPEYYSAKGEQMRSKSEVLIANMLDRYKIPYRYEKPLYLEGLGTIYPDFTILNLQTREEIYWEHFGMMDDPEYLEKAIRKMNKYEQNGYLLGQRFIVTYETVFGPLNMKVVEKKIKSLCCGMDPEV
;
A
#
# COMPACT_ATOMS: atom_id res chain seq x y z
N MET A 1 -15.47 -6.79 6.71
CA MET A 1 -15.21 -5.45 6.11
C MET A 1 -14.02 -4.75 6.78
N GLU A 2 -14.01 -4.55 8.09
CA GLU A 2 -12.94 -3.83 8.81
C GLU A 2 -11.53 -4.43 8.72
N SER A 3 -11.39 -5.75 8.68
CA SER A 3 -10.05 -6.39 8.77
C SER A 3 -9.19 -6.22 7.50
N MET A 4 -9.79 -6.01 6.34
CA MET A 4 -9.05 -5.87 5.09
C MET A 4 -8.63 -4.44 4.80
N HIS A 5 -9.51 -3.48 5.04
CA HIS A 5 -9.14 -2.07 4.96
C HIS A 5 -7.96 -1.80 5.87
N LEU A 6 -8.02 -2.33 7.09
CA LEU A 6 -6.93 -2.27 8.06
C LEU A 6 -5.62 -2.92 7.52
N ARG A 7 -5.70 -4.07 6.85
CA ARG A 7 -4.52 -4.72 6.27
C ARG A 7 -3.86 -3.87 5.20
N ASN A 8 -4.63 -3.31 4.29
CA ASN A 8 -4.12 -2.44 3.22
C ASN A 8 -3.47 -1.18 3.81
N GLU A 9 -4.13 -0.53 4.77
CA GLU A 9 -3.58 0.62 5.46
C GLU A 9 -2.27 0.29 6.20
N LEU A 10 -2.21 -0.86 6.87
CA LEU A 10 -0.99 -1.32 7.54
C LEU A 10 0.15 -1.61 6.54
N GLN A 11 -0.15 -2.16 5.35
CA GLN A 11 0.86 -2.40 4.31
C GLN A 11 1.39 -1.09 3.72
N GLU A 12 0.51 -0.13 3.43
CA GLU A 12 0.93 1.19 2.93
C GLU A 12 1.76 1.93 3.98
N ARG A 13 1.31 1.89 5.24
CA ARG A 13 2.08 2.49 6.35
C ARG A 13 3.43 1.84 6.53
N GLN A 14 3.54 0.53 6.40
CA GLN A 14 4.80 -0.23 6.47
C GLN A 14 5.77 0.19 5.36
N LYS A 15 5.29 0.35 4.12
CA LYS A 15 6.10 0.85 2.98
C LYS A 15 6.61 2.26 3.25
N TYR A 16 5.73 3.15 3.71
CA TYR A 16 6.12 4.51 4.09
C TYR A 16 7.22 4.51 5.16
N LEU A 17 7.06 3.74 6.24
CA LEU A 17 8.02 3.65 7.32
C LEU A 17 9.36 3.05 6.85
N ALA A 18 9.35 2.06 5.96
CA ALA A 18 10.57 1.48 5.40
C ALA A 18 11.36 2.52 4.61
N ASN A 19 10.69 3.34 3.79
CA ASN A 19 11.31 4.43 3.04
C ASN A 19 11.87 5.51 3.99
N LEU A 20 11.08 5.94 4.98
CA LEU A 20 11.48 6.92 5.98
C LEU A 20 12.71 6.46 6.78
N ILE A 21 12.75 5.19 7.22
CA ILE A 21 13.89 4.60 7.93
C ILE A 21 15.15 4.64 7.05
N SER A 22 15.02 4.32 5.76
CA SER A 22 16.13 4.34 4.81
C SER A 22 16.66 5.76 4.60
N GLU A 23 15.76 6.72 4.41
CA GLU A 23 16.08 8.14 4.26
C GLU A 23 16.81 8.69 5.50
N LYS A 24 16.25 8.45 6.70
CA LYS A 24 16.84 8.96 7.94
C LYS A 24 18.17 8.29 8.28
N LYS A 25 18.36 7.01 7.98
CA LYS A 25 19.65 6.35 8.09
C LYS A 25 20.70 6.97 7.18
N LEU A 26 20.33 7.36 5.96
CA LEU A 26 21.24 8.01 5.02
C LEU A 26 21.60 9.43 5.50
N ALA A 27 20.60 10.21 5.92
CA ALA A 27 20.81 11.56 6.46
C ALA A 27 21.72 11.56 7.68
N LEU A 28 21.57 10.60 8.59
CA LEU A 28 22.40 10.49 9.80
C LEU A 28 23.85 10.08 9.50
N LYS A 29 24.13 9.38 8.39
CA LYS A 29 25.52 9.08 7.96
C LYS A 29 26.30 10.33 7.55
N GLY A 30 25.62 11.36 7.03
CA GLY A 30 26.22 12.63 6.64
C GLY A 30 26.13 13.73 7.70
N ALA A 31 25.54 13.44 8.86
CA ALA A 31 25.36 14.40 9.92
C ALA A 31 26.66 14.60 10.71
N PRO A 32 26.96 15.83 11.21
CA PRO A 32 28.13 16.08 12.01
C PRO A 32 28.11 15.31 13.32
N ASP A 33 29.29 14.91 13.80
CA ASP A 33 29.42 14.35 15.13
C ASP A 33 29.12 15.39 16.20
N GLY A 34 28.72 14.92 17.38
CA GLY A 34 28.48 15.77 18.53
C GLY A 34 27.03 15.89 18.97
N VAL A 35 26.85 16.63 20.05
CA VAL A 35 25.58 16.87 20.72
C VAL A 35 25.36 18.36 20.90
N LEU A 36 24.16 18.84 20.58
CA LEU A 36 23.75 20.22 20.77
C LEU A 36 23.13 20.41 22.17
N LYS A 37 23.54 21.48 22.86
CA LYS A 37 22.88 21.98 24.06
C LYS A 37 22.40 23.41 23.79
N ILE A 38 21.16 23.70 24.15
CA ILE A 38 20.53 25.01 23.95
C ILE A 38 20.20 25.58 25.33
N ILE A 39 20.65 26.81 25.58
CA ILE A 39 20.42 27.50 26.83
C ILE A 39 19.80 28.87 26.52
N LYS A 40 18.83 29.28 27.34
CA LYS A 40 18.25 30.63 27.26
C LYS A 40 18.95 31.53 28.25
N HIS A 41 19.61 32.59 27.78
CA HIS A 41 20.25 33.57 28.61
C HIS A 41 19.75 34.97 28.22
N ASN A 42 19.27 35.78 29.18
CA ASN A 42 18.78 37.15 28.97
C ASN A 42 17.84 37.30 27.74
N LYS A 43 16.81 36.44 27.61
CA LYS A 43 15.85 36.39 26.50
C LYS A 43 16.43 35.95 25.14
N GLN A 44 17.74 35.64 25.05
CA GLN A 44 18.40 35.14 23.84
C GLN A 44 18.75 33.65 23.98
N TRP A 45 18.68 32.91 22.86
CA TRP A 45 19.12 31.54 22.82
C TRP A 45 20.60 31.44 22.51
N GLN A 46 21.31 30.64 23.30
CA GLN A 46 22.73 30.33 23.11
C GLN A 46 22.89 28.86 22.81
N TYR A 47 23.74 28.54 21.86
CA TYR A 47 23.99 27.21 21.35
C TYR A 47 25.38 26.74 21.73
N TYR A 48 25.47 25.51 22.20
CA TYR A 48 26.73 24.89 22.61
C TYR A 48 26.82 23.50 21.99
N CYS A 49 28.00 23.07 21.56
CA CYS A 49 28.23 21.70 21.05
C CYS A 49 29.29 20.96 21.88
N ARG A 50 29.19 19.66 21.91
CA ARG A 50 30.15 18.74 22.52
C ARG A 50 30.41 17.57 21.56
N GLY A 51 31.68 17.06 21.55
CA GLY A 51 32.06 15.88 20.75
C GLY A 51 32.42 16.21 19.30
N ILE A 52 32.78 17.46 18.99
CA ILE A 52 33.30 17.91 17.69
C ILE A 52 34.76 18.24 17.83
N GLU A 53 35.63 17.57 17.08
CA GLU A 53 37.01 18.01 16.90
C GLU A 53 36.99 19.27 16.01
N GLN A 54 37.17 20.45 16.59
CA GLN A 54 37.42 21.66 15.82
C GLN A 54 38.86 21.58 15.29
N GLY A 55 38.97 21.35 14.00
CA GLY A 55 40.23 21.47 13.29
C GLY A 55 40.74 22.88 13.36
N GLU A 56 41.62 23.20 14.30
CA GLU A 56 42.37 24.45 14.31
C GLU A 56 43.29 24.48 13.08
N GLY A 57 42.90 25.29 12.10
CA GLY A 57 43.78 25.71 11.04
C GLY A 57 44.90 26.64 11.55
N LYS A 58 46.01 26.02 12.00
CA LYS A 58 47.32 26.71 12.04
C LYS A 58 48.42 25.70 11.76
N LYS A 59 48.96 25.79 10.55
CA LYS A 59 50.26 25.22 10.20
C LYS A 59 51.29 25.77 11.15
N ARG A 60 51.92 24.91 11.93
CA ARG A 60 53.19 25.22 12.57
C ARG A 60 54.26 24.29 11.97
N THR A 61 55.26 24.96 11.41
CA THR A 61 56.50 24.41 10.85
C THR A 61 57.18 23.38 11.78
N GLU A 62 57.58 22.29 11.18
CA GLU A 62 58.43 21.26 11.77
C GLU A 62 59.81 21.83 12.16
N ARG A 63 60.26 21.60 13.35
CA ARG A 63 61.67 21.46 13.71
C ARG A 63 61.82 20.35 14.73
N GLU A 64 62.78 19.51 14.46
CA GLU A 64 63.20 18.28 15.12
C GLU A 64 63.48 18.48 16.63
N GLU A 65 63.05 17.50 17.45
CA GLU A 65 63.87 16.94 18.50
C GLU A 65 63.20 15.69 19.09
N GLY A 66 63.89 14.58 19.00
CA GLY A 66 63.46 13.28 19.48
C GLY A 66 63.58 13.08 21.00
N LYS A 67 62.82 12.09 21.49
CA LYS A 67 62.88 11.47 22.81
C LYS A 67 62.31 12.28 24.00
N LYS A 68 61.02 12.50 23.98
CA LYS A 68 60.10 12.55 25.16
C LYS A 68 58.64 12.41 24.67
N ARG A 69 58.39 11.45 23.77
CA ARG A 69 57.18 11.45 22.93
C ARG A 69 55.98 10.74 23.57
N THR A 70 56.20 9.77 24.45
CA THR A 70 55.12 8.90 24.95
C THR A 70 54.27 9.58 26.04
N GLU A 71 54.85 10.16 27.04
CA GLU A 71 54.10 10.79 28.13
C GLU A 71 53.37 12.10 27.69
N ARG A 72 53.98 12.88 26.79
CA ARG A 72 53.34 14.07 26.24
C ARG A 72 52.23 13.77 25.26
N GLU A 73 52.29 12.66 24.55
CA GLU A 73 51.19 12.24 23.65
C GLU A 73 50.02 11.63 24.43
N GLU A 74 50.25 10.97 25.54
CA GLU A 74 49.18 10.49 26.42
C GLU A 74 48.50 11.61 27.19
N VAL A 75 49.25 12.58 27.69
CA VAL A 75 48.69 13.77 28.34
C VAL A 75 47.94 14.64 27.34
N LYS A 76 48.44 14.82 26.11
CA LYS A 76 47.71 15.54 25.05
C LYS A 76 46.41 14.79 24.62
N LYS A 77 46.46 13.46 24.53
CA LYS A 77 45.23 12.66 24.25
C LYS A 77 44.24 12.70 25.40
N GLN A 78 44.68 12.85 26.63
CA GLN A 78 43.83 13.00 27.78
C GLN A 78 43.24 14.42 27.84
N GLU A 79 44.04 15.47 27.61
CA GLU A 79 43.55 16.85 27.49
C GLU A 79 42.63 17.07 26.29
N GLU A 80 42.89 16.43 25.16
CA GLU A 80 41.96 16.40 24.01
C GLU A 80 40.64 15.67 24.32
N LYS A 81 40.69 14.53 25.02
CA LYS A 81 39.50 13.82 25.51
C LYS A 81 38.71 14.66 26.54
N GLU A 82 39.36 15.39 27.41
CA GLU A 82 38.71 16.28 28.37
C GLU A 82 38.10 17.49 27.67
N ARG A 83 38.78 18.10 26.70
CA ARG A 83 38.26 19.22 25.89
C ARG A 83 37.06 18.82 25.01
N THR A 84 37.06 17.58 24.47
CA THR A 84 35.93 17.07 23.70
C THR A 84 34.71 16.73 24.57
N ASN A 85 34.90 16.63 25.87
CA ASN A 85 33.81 16.34 26.82
C ASN A 85 33.13 17.60 27.37
N GLU A 86 33.69 18.78 27.14
CA GLU A 86 33.10 20.07 27.53
C GLU A 86 32.24 20.65 26.42
N PHE A 87 31.12 21.32 26.80
CA PHE A 87 30.29 22.06 25.86
C PHE A 87 30.93 23.38 25.46
N GLN A 88 31.24 23.53 24.19
CA GLN A 88 31.80 24.73 23.59
C GLN A 88 30.73 25.61 22.98
N TYR A 89 30.83 26.94 23.13
CA TYR A 89 29.87 27.87 22.57
C TYR A 89 29.98 27.93 21.04
N ILE A 90 28.83 27.90 20.37
CA ILE A 90 28.75 28.04 18.91
C ILE A 90 28.53 29.54 18.59
N HIS A 91 29.52 30.13 17.94
CA HIS A 91 29.44 31.53 17.50
C HIS A 91 28.36 31.73 16.43
N LYS A 92 27.83 32.97 16.33
CA LYS A 92 26.77 33.33 15.38
C LYS A 92 27.15 33.01 13.94
N ASP A 93 28.41 33.12 13.59
CA ASP A 93 28.91 32.81 12.24
C ASP A 93 28.86 31.31 11.89
N ASN A 94 28.70 30.45 12.89
CA ASN A 94 28.62 28.99 12.73
C ASN A 94 27.26 28.43 13.13
N LEU A 95 26.19 29.20 13.00
CA LEU A 95 24.83 28.80 13.36
C LEU A 95 24.38 27.55 12.58
N LYS A 96 24.90 27.37 11.37
CA LYS A 96 24.66 26.20 10.52
C LYS A 96 25.03 24.88 11.23
N LEU A 97 26.06 24.87 12.05
CA LEU A 97 26.42 23.71 12.86
C LEU A 97 25.34 23.37 13.90
N ALA A 98 24.79 24.40 14.56
CA ALA A 98 23.73 24.23 15.53
C ALA A 98 22.46 23.67 14.87
N GLU A 99 22.11 24.15 13.66
CA GLU A 99 21.00 23.64 12.86
C GLU A 99 21.22 22.18 12.48
N GLN A 100 22.40 21.82 12.01
CA GLN A 100 22.73 20.44 11.63
C GLN A 100 22.66 19.49 12.83
N LEU A 101 23.17 19.89 13.99
CA LEU A 101 23.08 19.09 15.22
C LEU A 101 21.64 18.96 15.75
N ALA A 102 20.85 20.03 15.62
CA ALA A 102 19.44 20.00 15.97
C ALA A 102 18.67 19.03 15.03
N GLN A 103 18.93 19.12 13.72
CA GLN A 103 18.34 18.23 12.71
C GLN A 103 18.75 16.77 12.96
N LYS A 104 20.04 16.50 13.22
CA LYS A 104 20.51 15.17 13.61
C LYS A 104 19.70 14.60 14.77
N ARG A 105 19.54 15.37 15.84
CA ARG A 105 18.79 14.92 17.03
C ARG A 105 17.32 14.63 16.72
N TYR A 106 16.72 15.44 15.86
CA TYR A 106 15.36 15.23 15.38
C TYR A 106 15.27 13.94 14.56
N ASP A 107 16.18 13.77 13.59
CA ASP A 107 16.21 12.60 12.71
C ASP A 107 16.46 11.29 13.48
N GLU A 108 17.32 11.30 14.51
CA GLU A 108 17.52 10.18 15.44
C GLU A 108 16.20 9.76 16.13
N LYS A 109 15.43 10.74 16.62
CA LYS A 109 14.16 10.47 17.29
C LYS A 109 13.12 9.92 16.31
N ILE A 110 13.04 10.49 15.09
CA ILE A 110 12.16 9.99 14.02
C ILE A 110 12.54 8.57 13.66
N LEU A 111 13.83 8.28 13.46
CA LEU A 111 14.30 6.94 13.13
C LEU A 111 13.93 5.93 14.20
N GLN A 112 14.15 6.24 15.49
CA GLN A 112 13.79 5.37 16.60
C GLN A 112 12.29 5.09 16.63
N MET A 113 11.45 6.12 16.47
CA MET A 113 10.00 5.99 16.46
C MET A 113 9.51 5.18 15.26
N ALA A 114 10.05 5.45 14.05
CA ALA A 114 9.69 4.73 12.83
C ALA A 114 10.05 3.23 12.91
N ILE A 115 11.19 2.88 13.47
CA ILE A 115 11.59 1.48 13.70
C ILE A 115 10.62 0.81 14.67
N LYS A 116 10.27 1.47 15.76
CA LYS A 116 9.34 0.93 16.76
C LYS A 116 7.94 0.73 16.17
N GLU A 117 7.42 1.73 15.47
CA GLU A 117 6.11 1.66 14.81
C GLU A 117 6.07 0.54 13.77
N LYS A 118 7.12 0.44 12.92
CA LYS A 118 7.22 -0.65 11.94
C LYS A 118 7.21 -2.03 12.60
N SER A 119 7.94 -2.22 13.69
CA SER A 119 7.97 -3.48 14.44
C SER A 119 6.60 -3.86 15.01
N MET A 120 5.82 -2.87 15.47
CA MET A 120 4.45 -3.11 15.95
C MET A 120 3.53 -3.55 14.80
N ILE A 121 3.65 -2.90 13.63
CA ILE A 121 2.87 -3.27 12.44
C ILE A 121 3.25 -4.69 11.99
N ASP A 122 4.55 -5.03 11.93
CA ASP A 122 5.02 -6.37 11.56
C ASP A 122 4.44 -7.45 12.50
N THR A 123 4.37 -7.15 13.80
CA THR A 123 3.79 -8.05 14.80
C THR A 123 2.29 -8.23 14.61
N LEU A 124 1.57 -7.14 14.37
CA LEU A 124 0.14 -7.14 14.14
C LEU A 124 -0.23 -7.91 12.87
N GLN A 125 0.51 -7.70 11.78
CA GLN A 125 0.31 -8.44 10.54
C GLN A 125 0.52 -9.95 10.72
N LYS A 126 1.60 -10.37 11.41
CA LYS A 126 1.83 -11.78 11.75
C LYS A 126 0.70 -12.38 12.59
N PHE A 127 0.17 -11.62 13.54
CA PHE A 127 -0.97 -12.06 14.33
C PHE A 127 -2.19 -12.34 13.44
N TYR A 128 -2.55 -11.40 12.55
CA TYR A 128 -3.70 -11.58 11.66
C TYR A 128 -3.49 -12.66 10.59
N GLN A 129 -2.26 -12.93 10.17
CA GLN A 129 -1.98 -14.04 9.25
C GLN A 129 -2.24 -15.40 9.88
N ASN A 130 -1.86 -15.56 11.15
CA ASN A 130 -1.86 -16.87 11.82
C ASN A 130 -3.06 -17.11 12.73
N ASN A 131 -3.75 -16.06 13.17
CA ASN A 131 -4.76 -16.09 14.23
C ASN A 131 -6.04 -15.34 13.85
N SER A 132 -6.48 -15.39 12.58
CA SER A 132 -7.82 -14.85 12.27
C SER A 132 -8.89 -15.62 13.02
N ILE A 133 -9.94 -14.93 13.48
CA ILE A 133 -11.09 -15.56 14.18
C ILE A 133 -11.63 -16.72 13.34
N ASN A 134 -11.67 -16.54 12.02
CA ASN A 134 -12.16 -17.55 11.07
C ASN A 134 -11.25 -18.80 11.02
N SER A 135 -9.95 -18.66 11.32
CA SER A 135 -9.04 -19.81 11.38
C SER A 135 -9.34 -20.76 12.55
N ILE A 136 -10.10 -20.33 13.55
CA ILE A 136 -10.50 -21.19 14.67
C ILE A 136 -11.40 -22.32 14.15
N PHE A 137 -12.39 -21.97 13.34
CA PHE A 137 -13.30 -22.97 12.76
C PHE A 137 -12.56 -23.93 11.81
N THR A 138 -11.73 -23.40 10.90
CA THR A 138 -11.03 -24.24 9.91
C THR A 138 -9.98 -25.18 10.53
N LYS A 139 -9.43 -24.85 11.71
CA LYS A 139 -8.50 -25.71 12.45
C LYS A 139 -9.20 -26.83 13.26
N LEU A 140 -10.52 -26.81 13.38
CA LEU A 140 -11.25 -27.88 14.06
C LEU A 140 -11.34 -29.13 13.19
N ALA A 141 -11.41 -30.32 13.85
CA ALA A 141 -11.70 -31.55 13.14
C ALA A 141 -13.05 -31.48 12.42
N LYS A 142 -13.18 -32.07 11.24
CA LYS A 142 -14.41 -32.03 10.42
C LYS A 142 -15.65 -32.49 11.20
N SER A 143 -15.53 -33.50 12.06
CA SER A 143 -16.60 -33.94 12.94
C SER A 143 -17.11 -32.89 13.91
N ARG A 144 -16.24 -31.97 14.35
CA ARG A 144 -16.63 -30.84 15.19
C ARG A 144 -17.22 -29.70 14.37
N GLN A 145 -16.65 -29.42 13.18
CA GLN A 145 -17.17 -28.38 12.28
C GLN A 145 -18.65 -28.62 11.93
N GLN A 146 -19.06 -29.89 11.76
CA GLN A 146 -20.46 -30.26 11.49
C GLN A 146 -21.45 -29.98 12.62
N LEU A 147 -20.96 -29.78 13.83
CA LEU A 147 -21.78 -29.52 15.03
C LEU A 147 -21.82 -28.03 15.43
N ILE A 148 -21.16 -27.17 14.68
CA ILE A 148 -20.98 -25.77 15.06
C ILE A 148 -21.45 -24.87 13.93
N ILE A 149 -22.07 -23.76 14.29
CA ILE A 149 -22.35 -22.67 13.35
C ILE A 149 -21.18 -21.69 13.45
N PRO A 150 -20.36 -21.53 12.40
CA PRO A 150 -19.26 -20.56 12.41
C PRO A 150 -19.80 -19.13 12.48
N ILE A 151 -19.03 -18.21 13.05
CA ILE A 151 -19.35 -16.77 13.07
C ILE A 151 -19.41 -16.23 11.64
N GLU A 152 -18.47 -16.68 10.80
CA GLU A 152 -18.48 -16.40 9.36
C GLU A 152 -18.35 -17.73 8.62
N GLN A 153 -19.16 -17.93 7.58
CA GLN A 153 -19.06 -19.09 6.71
C GLN A 153 -17.66 -19.20 6.10
N PRO A 154 -17.05 -20.39 6.01
CA PRO A 154 -15.79 -20.58 5.30
C PRO A 154 -15.84 -20.01 3.89
N ILE A 155 -14.73 -19.39 3.45
CA ILE A 155 -14.72 -18.67 2.17
C ILE A 155 -14.97 -19.61 0.97
N ASP A 156 -14.49 -20.85 1.05
CA ASP A 156 -14.67 -21.83 -0.02
C ASP A 156 -16.16 -22.23 -0.15
N GLU A 157 -16.86 -22.42 0.97
CA GLU A 157 -18.28 -22.71 0.98
C GLU A 157 -19.10 -21.53 0.45
N TYR A 158 -18.78 -20.32 0.92
CA TYR A 158 -19.41 -19.10 0.44
C TYR A 158 -19.21 -18.91 -1.07
N LEU A 159 -17.98 -19.12 -1.56
CA LEU A 159 -17.68 -19.04 -2.99
C LEU A 159 -18.48 -20.06 -3.81
N GLN A 160 -18.56 -21.32 -3.33
CA GLN A 160 -19.33 -22.35 -4.03
C GLN A 160 -20.82 -22.02 -4.06
N GLU A 161 -21.40 -21.56 -2.97
CA GLU A 161 -22.79 -21.11 -2.92
C GLU A 161 -23.02 -19.92 -3.87
N TRP A 162 -22.12 -18.94 -3.85
CA TRP A 162 -22.22 -17.76 -4.73
C TRP A 162 -22.12 -18.16 -6.21
N LEU A 163 -21.20 -19.05 -6.57
CA LEU A 163 -21.06 -19.54 -7.96
C LEU A 163 -22.25 -20.36 -8.43
N ASN A 164 -22.85 -21.16 -7.53
CA ASN A 164 -23.95 -22.07 -7.85
C ASN A 164 -25.35 -21.45 -7.69
N ALA A 165 -25.45 -20.23 -7.11
CA ALA A 165 -26.73 -19.56 -6.97
C ALA A 165 -27.38 -19.32 -8.35
N SER A 166 -28.59 -19.83 -8.57
CA SER A 166 -29.31 -19.63 -9.82
C SER A 166 -29.91 -18.22 -9.92
N PHE A 167 -29.92 -17.64 -11.11
CA PHE A 167 -30.61 -16.38 -11.41
C PHE A 167 -31.22 -16.44 -12.81
N PRO A 168 -32.22 -15.56 -13.10
CA PRO A 168 -32.78 -15.46 -14.44
C PRO A 168 -31.72 -15.04 -15.46
N GLU A 169 -31.62 -15.78 -16.54
CA GLU A 169 -30.71 -15.49 -17.64
C GLU A 169 -31.22 -14.30 -18.46
N ASN A 170 -30.31 -13.49 -18.93
CA ASN A 170 -30.58 -12.43 -19.89
C ASN A 170 -30.54 -12.99 -21.31
N GLY A 171 -31.57 -13.68 -21.73
CA GLY A 171 -31.66 -14.53 -22.93
C GLY A 171 -30.86 -14.03 -24.14
N PHE A 172 -30.18 -14.99 -24.81
CA PHE A 172 -29.51 -14.74 -26.09
C PHE A 172 -30.52 -14.72 -27.22
N ARG A 173 -30.32 -13.84 -28.21
CA ARG A 173 -31.12 -13.86 -29.44
C ARG A 173 -30.47 -14.86 -30.41
N GLU A 174 -31.28 -15.65 -31.13
CA GLU A 174 -30.81 -16.68 -32.08
C GLU A 174 -29.91 -16.12 -33.20
N GLU A 175 -30.03 -14.83 -33.50
CA GLU A 175 -29.25 -14.13 -34.54
C GLU A 175 -27.92 -13.55 -34.08
N MET A 176 -27.54 -13.73 -32.79
CA MET A 176 -26.26 -13.15 -32.29
C MET A 176 -25.09 -14.07 -32.67
N PRO A 177 -23.91 -13.48 -33.01
CA PRO A 177 -22.70 -14.25 -33.16
C PRO A 177 -22.37 -15.02 -31.88
N GLU A 178 -21.95 -16.27 -32.03
CA GLU A 178 -21.57 -17.11 -30.90
C GLU A 178 -20.11 -16.89 -30.53
N TYR A 179 -19.88 -16.23 -29.39
CA TYR A 179 -18.55 -16.06 -28.80
C TYR A 179 -18.50 -16.89 -27.50
N TYR A 180 -17.44 -17.68 -27.34
CA TYR A 180 -17.28 -18.53 -26.16
C TYR A 180 -16.00 -18.20 -25.42
N SER A 181 -16.10 -18.09 -24.09
CA SER A 181 -14.93 -18.02 -23.21
C SER A 181 -14.16 -19.35 -23.20
N ALA A 182 -12.95 -19.36 -22.64
CA ALA A 182 -12.17 -20.59 -22.49
C ALA A 182 -12.87 -21.65 -21.61
N LYS A 183 -13.82 -21.25 -20.76
CA LYS A 183 -14.67 -22.12 -19.95
C LYS A 183 -15.95 -22.59 -20.68
N GLY A 184 -16.18 -22.14 -21.91
CA GLY A 184 -17.37 -22.49 -22.68
C GLY A 184 -18.61 -21.64 -22.36
N GLU A 185 -18.46 -20.51 -21.66
CA GLU A 185 -19.55 -19.57 -21.42
C GLU A 185 -19.81 -18.73 -22.68
N GLN A 186 -21.05 -18.69 -23.14
CA GLN A 186 -21.46 -17.87 -24.28
C GLN A 186 -21.49 -16.39 -23.85
N MET A 187 -20.93 -15.51 -24.69
CA MET A 187 -20.82 -14.07 -24.45
C MET A 187 -21.29 -13.27 -25.65
N ARG A 188 -21.61 -11.99 -25.45
CA ARG A 188 -22.18 -11.13 -26.50
C ARG A 188 -21.15 -10.51 -27.41
N SER A 189 -19.91 -10.40 -26.96
CA SER A 189 -18.82 -9.76 -27.73
C SER A 189 -17.47 -10.45 -27.54
N LYS A 190 -16.55 -10.22 -28.51
CA LYS A 190 -15.17 -10.67 -28.42
C LYS A 190 -14.43 -10.02 -27.25
N SER A 191 -14.73 -8.76 -26.96
CA SER A 191 -14.10 -8.03 -25.88
C SER A 191 -14.46 -8.61 -24.53
N GLU A 192 -15.71 -9.04 -24.34
CA GLU A 192 -16.13 -9.75 -23.14
C GLU A 192 -15.42 -11.11 -22.97
N VAL A 193 -15.25 -11.87 -24.07
CA VAL A 193 -14.45 -13.11 -24.03
C VAL A 193 -13.02 -12.83 -23.57
N LEU A 194 -12.39 -11.76 -24.06
CA LEU A 194 -11.04 -11.41 -23.65
C LEU A 194 -10.96 -11.04 -22.17
N ILE A 195 -11.95 -10.31 -21.66
CA ILE A 195 -12.06 -9.94 -20.23
C ILE A 195 -12.27 -11.21 -19.37
N ALA A 196 -13.23 -12.07 -19.75
CA ALA A 196 -13.51 -13.31 -19.06
C ALA A 196 -12.27 -14.21 -18.94
N ASN A 197 -11.60 -14.45 -20.07
CA ASN A 197 -10.39 -15.26 -20.11
C ASN A 197 -9.25 -14.65 -19.25
N MET A 198 -9.21 -13.32 -19.14
CA MET A 198 -8.24 -12.65 -18.26
C MET A 198 -8.63 -12.81 -16.79
N LEU A 199 -9.90 -12.68 -16.43
CA LEU A 199 -10.40 -12.95 -15.07
C LEU A 199 -10.06 -14.38 -14.65
N ASP A 200 -10.30 -15.35 -15.53
CA ASP A 200 -9.98 -16.76 -15.31
C ASP A 200 -8.49 -17.02 -15.12
N ARG A 201 -7.66 -16.40 -15.95
CA ARG A 201 -6.20 -16.49 -15.83
C ARG A 201 -5.69 -16.01 -14.46
N TYR A 202 -6.33 -14.99 -13.91
CA TYR A 202 -6.03 -14.46 -12.59
C TYR A 202 -6.81 -15.12 -11.44
N LYS A 203 -7.57 -16.19 -11.74
CA LYS A 203 -8.42 -16.92 -10.78
C LYS A 203 -9.40 -16.00 -10.04
N ILE A 204 -9.88 -14.96 -10.69
CA ILE A 204 -10.88 -14.06 -10.13
C ILE A 204 -12.25 -14.67 -10.32
N PRO A 205 -13.02 -14.94 -9.25
CA PRO A 205 -14.37 -15.47 -9.39
C PRO A 205 -15.29 -14.40 -9.94
N TYR A 206 -16.00 -14.75 -11.02
CA TYR A 206 -16.99 -13.87 -11.63
C TYR A 206 -18.23 -14.64 -12.03
N ARG A 207 -19.30 -13.92 -12.29
CA ARG A 207 -20.53 -14.38 -12.94
C ARG A 207 -20.87 -13.45 -14.08
N TYR A 208 -21.13 -14.03 -15.24
CA TYR A 208 -21.51 -13.30 -16.43
C TYR A 208 -23.00 -12.94 -16.39
N GLU A 209 -23.38 -11.71 -16.72
CA GLU A 209 -24.75 -11.21 -16.75
C GLU A 209 -25.61 -11.57 -15.52
N LYS A 210 -25.04 -11.54 -14.32
CA LYS A 210 -25.80 -11.71 -13.08
C LYS A 210 -26.69 -10.48 -12.85
N PRO A 211 -28.03 -10.62 -12.65
CA PRO A 211 -28.92 -9.47 -12.52
C PRO A 211 -28.59 -8.62 -11.29
N LEU A 212 -28.66 -7.30 -11.48
CA LEU A 212 -28.50 -6.29 -10.45
C LEU A 212 -29.69 -5.32 -10.53
N TYR A 213 -30.32 -5.02 -9.42
CA TYR A 213 -31.34 -3.98 -9.35
C TYR A 213 -30.70 -2.63 -9.00
N LEU A 214 -30.96 -1.63 -9.84
CA LEU A 214 -30.58 -0.24 -9.59
C LEU A 214 -31.82 0.65 -9.48
N GLU A 215 -31.90 1.43 -8.43
CA GLU A 215 -32.98 2.39 -8.27
C GLU A 215 -32.99 3.42 -9.42
N GLY A 216 -34.18 3.59 -10.03
CA GLY A 216 -34.36 4.45 -11.18
C GLY A 216 -33.86 3.93 -12.52
N LEU A 217 -33.46 2.64 -12.59
CA LEU A 217 -33.15 1.92 -13.84
C LEU A 217 -33.82 0.55 -13.90
N GLY A 218 -34.17 -0.05 -12.73
CA GLY A 218 -34.71 -1.38 -12.63
C GLY A 218 -33.63 -2.46 -12.64
N THR A 219 -34.00 -3.67 -13.06
CA THR A 219 -33.06 -4.79 -13.19
C THR A 219 -32.20 -4.61 -14.43
N ILE A 220 -30.89 -4.63 -14.23
CA ILE A 220 -29.89 -4.62 -15.28
C ILE A 220 -29.01 -5.87 -15.17
N TYR A 221 -28.22 -6.12 -16.21
CA TYR A 221 -27.30 -7.24 -16.30
C TYR A 221 -25.91 -6.68 -16.56
N PRO A 222 -25.08 -6.49 -15.52
CA PRO A 222 -23.67 -6.15 -15.70
C PRO A 222 -22.95 -7.22 -16.50
N ASP A 223 -22.00 -6.84 -17.37
CA ASP A 223 -21.26 -7.85 -18.14
C ASP A 223 -20.59 -8.85 -17.19
N PHE A 224 -19.96 -8.37 -16.12
CA PHE A 224 -19.40 -9.23 -15.07
C PHE A 224 -19.76 -8.73 -13.68
N THR A 225 -20.19 -9.66 -12.84
CA THR A 225 -20.23 -9.47 -11.38
C THR A 225 -19.09 -10.28 -10.79
N ILE A 226 -18.15 -9.61 -10.17
CA ILE A 226 -16.93 -10.17 -9.59
C ILE A 226 -17.10 -10.28 -8.08
N LEU A 227 -16.74 -11.40 -7.49
CA LEU A 227 -16.73 -11.55 -6.04
C LEU A 227 -15.35 -11.23 -5.48
N ASN A 228 -15.28 -10.23 -4.62
CA ASN A 228 -14.10 -10.01 -3.79
C ASN A 228 -14.11 -11.01 -2.63
N LEU A 229 -13.24 -12.01 -2.67
CA LEU A 229 -13.19 -13.08 -1.67
C LEU A 229 -12.81 -12.60 -0.26
N GLN A 230 -12.19 -11.44 -0.16
CA GLN A 230 -11.76 -10.91 1.13
C GLN A 230 -12.84 -10.09 1.83
N THR A 231 -13.58 -9.26 1.07
CA THR A 231 -14.67 -8.44 1.60
C THR A 231 -16.03 -9.08 1.45
N ARG A 232 -16.13 -10.12 0.62
CA ARG A 232 -17.40 -10.76 0.19
C ARG A 232 -18.33 -9.79 -0.52
N GLU A 233 -17.80 -8.68 -1.01
CA GLU A 233 -18.55 -7.71 -1.76
C GLU A 233 -18.50 -8.02 -3.25
N GLU A 234 -19.60 -7.70 -3.92
CA GLU A 234 -19.67 -7.76 -5.37
C GLU A 234 -19.15 -6.48 -6.00
N ILE A 235 -18.34 -6.62 -7.04
CA ILE A 235 -17.82 -5.55 -7.89
C ILE A 235 -18.38 -5.77 -9.28
N TYR A 236 -18.94 -4.72 -9.87
CA TYR A 236 -19.59 -4.77 -11.18
C TYR A 236 -18.66 -4.24 -12.23
N TRP A 237 -18.54 -4.95 -13.34
CA TRP A 237 -17.71 -4.54 -14.47
C TRP A 237 -18.60 -4.41 -15.72
N GLU A 238 -18.53 -3.29 -16.38
CA GLU A 238 -19.17 -3.00 -17.66
C GLU A 238 -18.13 -2.73 -18.73
N HIS A 239 -18.38 -3.26 -19.92
CA HIS A 239 -17.60 -3.00 -21.11
C HIS A 239 -18.44 -2.24 -22.14
N PHE A 240 -18.08 -1.03 -22.45
CA PHE A 240 -18.78 -0.19 -23.42
C PHE A 240 -18.08 -0.27 -24.79
N GLY A 241 -18.66 -1.00 -25.73
CA GLY A 241 -18.04 -1.38 -27.01
C GLY A 241 -18.17 -0.35 -28.15
N MET A 242 -19.00 0.69 -27.99
CA MET A 242 -19.35 1.61 -29.09
C MET A 242 -19.35 3.07 -28.63
N MET A 243 -18.27 3.49 -27.93
CA MET A 243 -18.23 4.83 -27.32
C MET A 243 -18.06 5.99 -28.33
N ASP A 244 -17.90 5.70 -29.60
CA ASP A 244 -17.92 6.64 -30.72
C ASP A 244 -19.32 6.84 -31.33
N ASP A 245 -20.32 6.03 -30.95
CA ASP A 245 -21.72 6.27 -31.27
C ASP A 245 -22.35 7.23 -30.24
N PRO A 246 -22.86 8.42 -30.66
CA PRO A 246 -23.41 9.40 -29.72
C PRO A 246 -24.62 8.93 -28.91
N GLU A 247 -25.52 8.12 -29.49
CA GLU A 247 -26.67 7.61 -28.78
C GLU A 247 -26.28 6.54 -27.75
N TYR A 248 -25.33 5.68 -28.14
CA TYR A 248 -24.75 4.69 -27.24
C TYR A 248 -24.02 5.34 -26.07
N LEU A 249 -23.19 6.35 -26.38
CA LEU A 249 -22.45 7.13 -25.38
C LEU A 249 -23.39 7.75 -24.34
N GLU A 250 -24.51 8.37 -24.78
CA GLU A 250 -25.48 8.96 -23.84
C GLU A 250 -26.09 7.90 -22.92
N LYS A 251 -26.45 6.74 -23.46
CA LYS A 251 -26.95 5.60 -22.67
C LYS A 251 -25.92 5.06 -21.69
N ALA A 252 -24.67 4.96 -22.13
CA ALA A 252 -23.55 4.51 -21.30
C ALA A 252 -23.31 5.46 -20.12
N ILE A 253 -23.28 6.78 -20.37
CA ILE A 253 -23.12 7.81 -19.32
C ILE A 253 -24.32 7.74 -18.34
N ARG A 254 -25.54 7.61 -18.84
CA ARG A 254 -26.73 7.46 -17.98
C ARG A 254 -26.62 6.21 -17.10
N LYS A 255 -26.18 5.08 -17.65
CA LYS A 255 -25.98 3.82 -16.93
C LYS A 255 -24.92 3.99 -15.84
N MET A 256 -23.77 4.59 -16.17
CA MET A 256 -22.70 4.87 -15.19
C MET A 256 -23.18 5.77 -14.05
N ASN A 257 -23.87 6.86 -14.34
CA ASN A 257 -24.44 7.74 -13.32
C ASN A 257 -25.41 6.99 -12.40
N LYS A 258 -26.17 6.03 -12.93
CA LYS A 258 -27.08 5.21 -12.10
C LYS A 258 -26.33 4.27 -11.17
N TYR A 259 -25.23 3.67 -11.60
CA TYR A 259 -24.37 2.92 -10.70
C TYR A 259 -23.89 3.79 -9.53
N GLU A 260 -23.34 4.97 -9.83
CA GLU A 260 -22.82 5.87 -8.79
C GLU A 260 -23.91 6.40 -7.84
N GLN A 261 -25.11 6.75 -8.36
CA GLN A 261 -26.25 7.12 -7.53
C GLN A 261 -26.72 6.01 -6.59
N ASN A 262 -26.50 4.75 -6.96
CA ASN A 262 -26.79 3.58 -6.15
C ASN A 262 -25.61 3.13 -5.25
N GLY A 263 -24.56 3.98 -5.13
CA GLY A 263 -23.42 3.74 -4.23
C GLY A 263 -22.32 2.85 -4.80
N TYR A 264 -22.39 2.47 -6.09
CA TYR A 264 -21.34 1.74 -6.79
C TYR A 264 -20.39 2.73 -7.47
N LEU A 265 -19.41 3.23 -6.72
CA LEU A 265 -18.50 4.27 -7.21
C LEU A 265 -17.49 3.71 -8.21
N LEU A 266 -17.25 4.47 -9.28
CA LEU A 266 -16.25 4.14 -10.30
C LEU A 266 -14.85 4.02 -9.69
N GLY A 267 -14.17 2.91 -9.99
CA GLY A 267 -12.85 2.61 -9.44
C GLY A 267 -12.86 1.93 -8.06
N GLN A 268 -14.03 1.72 -7.45
CA GLN A 268 -14.21 0.97 -6.21
C GLN A 268 -15.01 -0.31 -6.47
N ARG A 269 -16.34 -0.23 -6.37
CA ARG A 269 -17.25 -1.35 -6.63
C ARG A 269 -17.84 -1.35 -8.05
N PHE A 270 -17.42 -0.41 -8.88
CA PHE A 270 -17.80 -0.31 -10.28
C PHE A 270 -16.57 -0.09 -11.15
N ILE A 271 -16.40 -0.95 -12.14
CA ILE A 271 -15.28 -0.94 -13.09
C ILE A 271 -15.85 -0.78 -14.48
N VAL A 272 -15.21 0.07 -15.29
CA VAL A 272 -15.57 0.22 -16.70
C VAL A 272 -14.36 0.00 -17.58
N THR A 273 -14.59 -0.63 -18.73
CA THR A 273 -13.70 -0.63 -19.89
C THR A 273 -14.52 -0.17 -21.08
N TYR A 274 -13.84 0.39 -22.06
CA TYR A 274 -14.50 0.90 -23.25
C TYR A 274 -13.61 0.75 -24.48
N GLU A 275 -14.26 0.73 -25.63
CA GLU A 275 -13.61 0.78 -26.93
C GLU A 275 -14.39 1.62 -27.92
N THR A 276 -13.73 2.00 -29.01
CA THR A 276 -14.25 2.73 -30.16
C THR A 276 -13.76 2.04 -31.43
N VAL A 277 -14.29 2.41 -32.59
CA VAL A 277 -13.81 1.90 -33.88
C VAL A 277 -12.29 2.09 -34.08
N PHE A 278 -11.73 3.21 -33.57
CA PHE A 278 -10.30 3.53 -33.71
C PHE A 278 -9.46 3.16 -32.47
N GLY A 279 -10.11 2.80 -31.37
CA GLY A 279 -9.45 2.49 -30.10
C GLY A 279 -9.96 1.16 -29.53
N PRO A 280 -9.44 0.00 -29.95
CA PRO A 280 -9.87 -1.29 -29.46
C PRO A 280 -9.53 -1.48 -27.99
N LEU A 281 -10.18 -2.45 -27.34
CA LEU A 281 -9.97 -2.81 -25.92
C LEU A 281 -8.48 -2.99 -25.61
N ASN A 282 -7.97 -2.19 -24.69
CA ASN A 282 -6.58 -2.27 -24.28
C ASN A 282 -6.39 -3.31 -23.17
N MET A 283 -5.93 -4.50 -23.53
CA MET A 283 -5.72 -5.60 -22.60
C MET A 283 -4.70 -5.31 -21.48
N LYS A 284 -3.73 -4.40 -21.68
CA LYS A 284 -2.83 -3.95 -20.60
C LYS A 284 -3.58 -3.14 -19.53
N VAL A 285 -4.61 -2.40 -19.93
CA VAL A 285 -5.48 -1.66 -19.00
C VAL A 285 -6.39 -2.64 -18.26
N VAL A 286 -6.98 -3.62 -18.96
CA VAL A 286 -7.76 -4.72 -18.35
C VAL A 286 -6.92 -5.42 -17.28
N GLU A 287 -5.70 -5.83 -17.62
CA GLU A 287 -4.80 -6.49 -16.69
C GLU A 287 -4.47 -5.63 -15.46
N LYS A 288 -4.23 -4.32 -15.64
CA LYS A 288 -4.01 -3.41 -14.52
C LYS A 288 -5.22 -3.32 -13.58
N LYS A 289 -6.43 -3.25 -14.15
CA LYS A 289 -7.68 -3.24 -13.38
C LYS A 289 -7.87 -4.54 -12.58
N ILE A 290 -7.62 -5.69 -13.22
CA ILE A 290 -7.67 -7.00 -12.56
C ILE A 290 -6.63 -7.08 -11.44
N LYS A 291 -5.39 -6.66 -11.68
CA LYS A 291 -4.34 -6.61 -10.65
C LYS A 291 -4.71 -5.70 -9.47
N SER A 292 -5.41 -4.61 -9.70
CA SER A 292 -5.90 -3.76 -8.60
C SER A 292 -6.98 -4.44 -7.76
N LEU A 293 -7.76 -5.36 -8.33
CA LEU A 293 -8.67 -6.23 -7.59
C LEU A 293 -7.92 -7.26 -6.74
N CYS A 294 -6.76 -7.72 -7.24
CA CYS A 294 -5.91 -8.70 -6.58
C CYS A 294 -5.01 -8.08 -5.51
N CYS A 295 -4.85 -6.76 -5.42
CA CYS A 295 -3.97 -6.09 -4.44
C CYS A 295 -4.33 -6.36 -2.97
N GLY A 296 -5.15 -7.33 -2.71
CA GLY A 296 -5.45 -7.96 -1.43
C GLY A 296 -5.53 -9.48 -1.51
N MET A 297 -5.28 -10.09 -2.67
CA MET A 297 -5.23 -11.53 -2.84
C MET A 297 -3.77 -11.94 -3.01
N ASP A 298 -3.23 -12.75 -2.09
CA ASP A 298 -1.94 -13.39 -2.29
C ASP A 298 -2.01 -14.29 -3.54
N PRO A 299 -1.07 -14.18 -4.49
CA PRO A 299 -1.09 -15.00 -5.70
C PRO A 299 -0.71 -16.48 -5.47
N GLU A 300 -0.57 -16.92 -4.23
CA GLU A 300 -0.14 -18.29 -3.85
C GLU A 300 -1.19 -19.00 -2.99
N VAL A 301 -2.46 -19.03 -3.40
CA VAL A 301 -3.44 -20.01 -2.89
C VAL A 301 -4.12 -20.69 -4.07
#